data_26be2679d4b7865debf1ff0c604d5256
#
_entry.id   26be2679d4b7865debf1ff0c604d5256
#
_cell.length_a   1.000
_cell.length_b   1.000
_cell.length_c   1.000
_cell.angle_alpha   90.00
_cell.angle_beta   90.00
_cell.angle_gamma   90.00
#
_symmetry.space_group_name_H-M   'P 1'
#
loop_
_entity.id
_entity.type
_entity.pdbx_description
1 polymer ?
#
loop_
_entity_poly.entity_id
_entity_poly.type
_entity_poly.pdbx_seq_one_letter_code
_entity_poly.pdbx_strand_id
1 'polypeptide(L)'
;HYLRYRARRDAEPATVMAWRNSWRALVLMQGAMWPLAVWLFWGMGFTFHTVALVLIAMSYALGSVQLLAAQPLLFVSFTSIVLLPIIVRVATDTAEAWHWQLALVLGLLFLITLLLGRTYRDALAQAIVLKQRTEHLAEQLKLEKAAADEARRAAEAANRAKSDFLANMSHEI
;
A
#
# COMPACT_ATOMS: atom_id res chain seq x y z
N HIS A 1 -19.99 0.60 1.25
CA HIS A 1 -19.35 1.34 2.35
C HIS A 1 -18.50 2.49 1.82
N TYR A 2 -17.59 2.26 0.89
CA TYR A 2 -16.73 3.27 0.24
C TYR A 2 -17.51 4.42 -0.42
N LEU A 3 -18.60 4.12 -1.14
CA LEU A 3 -19.43 5.14 -1.80
C LEU A 3 -20.08 6.12 -0.79
N ARG A 4 -20.51 5.60 0.37
CA ARG A 4 -21.03 6.45 1.45
C ARG A 4 -19.94 7.31 2.09
N TYR A 5 -18.72 6.79 2.22
CA TYR A 5 -17.55 7.55 2.69
C TYR A 5 -17.23 8.71 1.75
N ARG A 6 -17.17 8.44 0.44
CA ARG A 6 -16.89 9.46 -0.58
C ARG A 6 -17.93 10.59 -0.62
N ALA A 7 -19.21 10.24 -0.36
CA ALA A 7 -20.31 11.22 -0.32
C ALA A 7 -20.29 12.16 0.90
N ARG A 8 -19.47 11.84 1.93
CA ARG A 8 -19.37 12.61 3.18
C ARG A 8 -17.93 13.06 3.45
N ARG A 9 -17.23 13.54 2.42
CA ARG A 9 -15.82 13.93 2.51
C ARG A 9 -15.54 15.05 3.53
N ASP A 10 -16.56 15.82 3.88
CA ASP A 10 -16.50 16.94 4.86
C ASP A 10 -17.05 16.54 6.24
N ALA A 11 -17.11 15.23 6.55
CA ALA A 11 -17.65 14.74 7.80
C ALA A 11 -16.73 15.02 8.99
N GLU A 12 -17.33 15.29 10.15
CA GLU A 12 -16.63 15.48 11.44
C GLU A 12 -15.65 14.36 11.76
N PRO A 13 -14.51 14.66 12.45
CA PRO A 13 -13.49 13.68 12.81
C PRO A 13 -14.01 12.42 13.51
N ALA A 14 -15.07 12.55 14.31
CA ALA A 14 -15.70 11.43 15.02
C ALA A 14 -16.38 10.44 14.05
N THR A 15 -17.02 10.92 13.00
CA THR A 15 -17.63 10.06 11.97
C THR A 15 -16.60 9.31 11.15
N VAL A 16 -15.45 9.94 10.85
CA VAL A 16 -14.34 9.30 10.15
C VAL A 16 -13.74 8.16 10.99
N MET A 17 -13.59 8.35 12.30
CA MET A 17 -13.12 7.29 13.20
C MET A 17 -14.10 6.11 13.29
N ALA A 18 -15.39 6.37 13.41
CA ALA A 18 -16.42 5.32 13.43
C ALA A 18 -16.42 4.51 12.13
N TRP A 19 -16.27 5.16 10.99
CA TRP A 19 -16.15 4.52 9.69
C TRP A 19 -14.91 3.64 9.57
N ARG A 20 -13.77 4.14 10.04
CA ARG A 20 -12.51 3.39 10.05
C ARG A 20 -12.63 2.13 10.90
N ASN A 21 -13.26 2.22 12.08
CA ASN A 21 -13.44 1.08 12.97
C ASN A 21 -14.43 0.06 12.38
N SER A 22 -15.52 0.51 11.80
CA SER A 22 -16.48 -0.37 11.09
C SER A 22 -15.81 -1.10 9.91
N TRP A 23 -15.00 -0.40 9.14
CA TRP A 23 -14.26 -1.01 8.03
C TRP A 23 -13.27 -2.07 8.53
N ARG A 24 -12.52 -1.79 9.62
CA ARG A 24 -11.61 -2.75 10.24
C ARG A 24 -12.36 -3.99 10.72
N ALA A 25 -13.50 -3.81 11.38
CA ALA A 25 -14.33 -4.92 11.85
C ALA A 25 -14.82 -5.80 10.67
N LEU A 26 -15.27 -5.20 9.59
CA LEU A 26 -15.70 -5.92 8.39
C LEU A 26 -14.55 -6.74 7.77
N VAL A 27 -13.35 -6.16 7.68
CA VAL A 27 -12.17 -6.84 7.16
C VAL A 27 -11.81 -8.05 8.03
N LEU A 28 -11.79 -7.90 9.36
CA LEU A 28 -11.48 -8.99 10.29
C LEU A 28 -12.56 -10.08 10.26
N MET A 29 -13.84 -9.70 10.18
CA MET A 29 -14.95 -10.64 10.05
C MET A 29 -14.85 -11.45 8.76
N GLN A 30 -14.51 -10.80 7.64
CA GLN A 30 -14.28 -11.48 6.38
C GLN A 30 -13.09 -12.44 6.47
N GLY A 31 -12.00 -12.03 7.15
CA GLY A 31 -10.85 -12.90 7.41
C GLY A 31 -11.22 -14.16 8.19
N ALA A 32 -12.08 -14.04 9.19
CA ALA A 32 -12.53 -15.15 10.03
C ALA A 32 -13.41 -16.19 9.29
N MET A 33 -14.00 -15.82 8.16
CA MET A 33 -14.81 -16.76 7.35
C MET A 33 -13.95 -17.90 6.76
N TRP A 34 -12.69 -17.64 6.41
CA TRP A 34 -11.82 -18.64 5.79
C TRP A 34 -11.43 -19.79 6.73
N PRO A 35 -10.89 -19.53 7.94
CA PRO A 35 -10.63 -20.62 8.87
C PRO A 35 -11.91 -21.32 9.31
N LEU A 36 -13.03 -20.61 9.43
CA LEU A 36 -14.32 -21.21 9.73
C LEU A 36 -14.73 -22.20 8.62
N ALA A 37 -14.58 -21.83 7.36
CA ALA A 37 -14.85 -22.72 6.23
C ALA A 37 -13.93 -23.96 6.28
N VAL A 38 -12.64 -23.78 6.52
CA VAL A 38 -11.68 -24.89 6.67
C VAL A 38 -12.12 -25.82 7.79
N TRP A 39 -12.51 -25.29 8.97
CA TRP A 39 -12.95 -26.11 10.10
C TRP A 39 -14.26 -26.85 9.84
N LEU A 40 -15.24 -26.23 9.20
CA LEU A 40 -16.54 -26.85 8.89
C LEU A 40 -16.42 -27.96 7.85
N PHE A 41 -15.61 -27.76 6.84
CA PHE A 41 -15.46 -28.72 5.74
C PHE A 41 -14.33 -29.74 5.95
N TRP A 42 -13.63 -29.67 7.12
CA TRP A 42 -12.56 -30.61 7.44
C TRP A 42 -13.10 -32.01 7.62
N GLY A 43 -12.61 -32.95 6.82
CA GLY A 43 -13.03 -34.35 6.89
C GLY A 43 -14.38 -34.70 6.22
N MET A 44 -15.08 -33.69 5.66
CA MET A 44 -16.39 -33.94 4.99
C MET A 44 -16.25 -34.38 3.52
N GLY A 45 -15.06 -34.46 2.99
CA GLY A 45 -14.88 -34.74 1.58
C GLY A 45 -13.49 -35.24 1.22
N PHE A 46 -13.22 -35.24 -0.07
CA PHE A 46 -11.93 -35.64 -0.60
C PHE A 46 -10.85 -34.71 -0.13
N THR A 47 -9.66 -35.20 0.13
CA THR A 47 -8.45 -34.48 0.49
C THR A 47 -8.21 -33.25 -0.42
N PHE A 48 -8.62 -33.37 -1.69
CA PHE A 48 -8.55 -32.26 -2.65
C PHE A 48 -9.30 -31.01 -2.22
N HIS A 49 -10.50 -31.13 -1.65
CA HIS A 49 -11.30 -29.98 -1.22
C HIS A 49 -10.64 -29.24 -0.05
N THR A 50 -10.09 -29.99 0.90
CA THR A 50 -9.36 -29.40 2.04
C THR A 50 -8.12 -28.66 1.59
N VAL A 51 -7.33 -29.26 0.70
CA VAL A 51 -6.14 -28.63 0.13
C VAL A 51 -6.52 -27.37 -0.65
N ALA A 52 -7.56 -27.41 -1.46
CA ALA A 52 -8.04 -26.26 -2.21
C ALA A 52 -8.45 -25.08 -1.29
N LEU A 53 -9.20 -25.38 -0.21
CA LEU A 53 -9.58 -24.35 0.78
C LEU A 53 -8.38 -23.72 1.48
N VAL A 54 -7.38 -24.53 1.86
CA VAL A 54 -6.14 -24.03 2.48
C VAL A 54 -5.38 -23.15 1.50
N LEU A 55 -5.24 -23.56 0.23
CA LEU A 55 -4.58 -22.76 -0.80
C LEU A 55 -5.29 -21.44 -1.08
N ILE A 56 -6.62 -21.44 -1.11
CA ILE A 56 -7.41 -20.21 -1.28
C ILE A 56 -7.19 -19.27 -0.08
N ALA A 57 -7.25 -19.80 1.15
CA ALA A 57 -7.02 -19.00 2.36
C ALA A 57 -5.60 -18.40 2.38
N MET A 58 -4.58 -19.17 1.96
CA MET A 58 -3.20 -18.71 1.81
C MET A 58 -3.08 -17.61 0.76
N SER A 59 -3.68 -17.79 -0.41
CA SER A 59 -3.69 -16.80 -1.49
C SER A 59 -4.35 -15.50 -1.03
N TYR A 60 -5.43 -15.62 -0.26
CA TYR A 60 -6.14 -14.48 0.32
C TYR A 60 -5.27 -13.73 1.37
N ALA A 61 -4.57 -14.47 2.23
CA ALA A 61 -3.63 -13.89 3.19
C ALA A 61 -2.47 -13.17 2.49
N LEU A 62 -1.89 -13.75 1.44
CA LEU A 62 -0.83 -13.11 0.64
C LEU A 62 -1.35 -11.86 -0.09
N GLY A 63 -2.54 -11.92 -0.70
CA GLY A 63 -3.17 -10.77 -1.36
C GLY A 63 -3.47 -9.62 -0.40
N SER A 64 -3.69 -9.90 0.89
CA SER A 64 -3.93 -8.89 1.91
C SER A 64 -2.72 -7.98 2.16
N VAL A 65 -1.50 -8.41 1.85
CA VAL A 65 -0.28 -7.62 1.98
C VAL A 65 -0.40 -6.28 1.26
N GLN A 66 -0.88 -6.29 0.02
CA GLN A 66 -1.02 -5.08 -0.79
C GLN A 66 -2.05 -4.10 -0.24
N LEU A 67 -3.12 -4.61 0.37
CA LEU A 67 -4.24 -3.81 0.86
C LEU A 67 -4.07 -3.34 2.30
N LEU A 68 -3.48 -4.16 3.16
CA LEU A 68 -3.46 -3.95 4.61
C LEU A 68 -2.09 -3.57 5.18
N ALA A 69 -0.99 -3.72 4.43
CA ALA A 69 0.37 -3.45 4.92
C ALA A 69 0.54 -2.01 5.44
N ALA A 70 -0.21 -1.04 4.90
CA ALA A 70 -0.22 0.34 5.39
C ALA A 70 -0.74 0.48 6.84
N GLN A 71 -1.51 -0.51 7.34
CA GLN A 71 -2.04 -0.56 8.70
C GLN A 71 -1.49 -1.80 9.44
N PRO A 72 -0.31 -1.73 10.06
CA PRO A 72 0.41 -2.91 10.55
C PRO A 72 -0.38 -3.75 11.54
N LEU A 73 -1.08 -3.12 12.49
CA LEU A 73 -1.91 -3.85 13.45
C LEU A 73 -3.05 -4.61 12.77
N LEU A 74 -3.73 -3.98 11.82
CA LEU A 74 -4.82 -4.63 11.09
C LEU A 74 -4.29 -5.78 10.21
N PHE A 75 -3.16 -5.57 9.55
CA PHE A 75 -2.51 -6.61 8.74
C PHE A 75 -2.11 -7.83 9.56
N VAL A 76 -1.41 -7.63 10.69
CA VAL A 76 -0.99 -8.72 11.57
C VAL A 76 -2.22 -9.45 12.15
N SER A 77 -3.23 -8.71 12.64
CA SER A 77 -4.45 -9.31 13.18
C SER A 77 -5.21 -10.12 12.11
N PHE A 78 -5.35 -9.57 10.92
CA PHE A 78 -6.03 -10.24 9.81
C PHE A 78 -5.32 -11.53 9.40
N THR A 79 -4.00 -11.45 9.15
CA THR A 79 -3.20 -12.62 8.75
C THR A 79 -3.20 -13.70 9.84
N SER A 80 -3.14 -13.30 11.13
CA SER A 80 -3.22 -14.23 12.26
C SER A 80 -4.59 -14.90 12.35
N ILE A 81 -5.69 -14.16 12.20
CA ILE A 81 -7.05 -14.71 12.22
C ILE A 81 -7.26 -15.70 11.08
N VAL A 82 -6.73 -15.41 9.89
CA VAL A 82 -6.87 -16.30 8.74
C VAL A 82 -6.03 -17.57 8.91
N LEU A 83 -4.75 -17.45 9.25
CA LEU A 83 -3.79 -18.55 9.14
C LEU A 83 -3.59 -19.36 10.43
N LEU A 84 -3.57 -18.73 11.61
CA LEU A 84 -3.30 -19.47 12.84
C LEU A 84 -4.30 -20.59 13.15
N PRO A 85 -5.63 -20.38 13.01
CA PRO A 85 -6.59 -21.47 13.24
C PRO A 85 -6.44 -22.62 12.24
N ILE A 86 -6.03 -22.32 11.00
CA ILE A 86 -5.78 -23.35 9.97
C ILE A 86 -4.52 -24.14 10.34
N ILE A 87 -3.44 -23.47 10.73
CA ILE A 87 -2.19 -24.10 11.15
C ILE A 87 -2.45 -25.02 12.36
N VAL A 88 -3.19 -24.54 13.35
CA VAL A 88 -3.57 -25.35 14.53
C VAL A 88 -4.41 -26.55 14.11
N ARG A 89 -5.38 -26.38 13.22
CA ARG A 89 -6.23 -27.48 12.76
C ARG A 89 -5.43 -28.55 12.03
N VAL A 90 -4.50 -28.14 11.15
CA VAL A 90 -3.60 -29.07 10.46
C VAL A 90 -2.66 -29.76 11.43
N ALA A 91 -2.08 -29.05 12.38
CA ALA A 91 -1.15 -29.62 13.35
C ALA A 91 -1.80 -30.64 14.31
N THR A 92 -3.11 -30.49 14.57
CA THR A 92 -3.86 -31.40 15.46
C THR A 92 -4.52 -32.58 14.71
N ASP A 93 -4.41 -32.62 13.39
CA ASP A 93 -4.96 -33.74 12.61
C ASP A 93 -3.99 -34.91 12.57
N THR A 94 -4.23 -35.90 13.42
CA THR A 94 -3.39 -37.11 13.50
C THR A 94 -3.75 -38.20 12.50
N ALA A 95 -4.73 -37.95 11.64
CA ALA A 95 -5.15 -38.93 10.63
C ALA A 95 -4.06 -39.20 9.57
N GLU A 96 -3.27 -38.19 9.25
CA GLU A 96 -2.20 -38.25 8.25
C GLU A 96 -0.81 -38.13 8.89
N ALA A 97 0.11 -39.01 8.56
CA ALA A 97 1.46 -39.02 9.15
C ALA A 97 2.29 -37.74 8.82
N TRP A 98 1.91 -37.00 7.79
CA TRP A 98 2.61 -35.80 7.31
C TRP A 98 2.00 -34.47 7.84
N HIS A 99 1.00 -34.53 8.72
CA HIS A 99 0.28 -33.35 9.22
C HIS A 99 1.21 -32.29 9.85
N TRP A 100 2.20 -32.69 10.64
CA TRP A 100 3.14 -31.78 11.29
C TRP A 100 4.08 -31.09 10.29
N GLN A 101 4.46 -31.77 9.21
CA GLN A 101 5.27 -31.20 8.12
C GLN A 101 4.49 -30.10 7.39
N LEU A 102 3.23 -30.35 7.08
CA LEU A 102 2.34 -29.36 6.48
C LEU A 102 2.11 -28.17 7.41
N ALA A 103 1.89 -28.41 8.70
CA ALA A 103 1.75 -27.35 9.69
C ALA A 103 3.01 -26.47 9.78
N LEU A 104 4.20 -27.07 9.71
CA LEU A 104 5.48 -26.37 9.69
C LEU A 104 5.61 -25.50 8.45
N VAL A 105 5.29 -26.02 7.27
CA VAL A 105 5.30 -25.26 6.00
C VAL A 105 4.33 -24.07 6.07
N LEU A 106 3.11 -24.28 6.56
CA LEU A 106 2.14 -23.20 6.75
C LEU A 106 2.61 -22.16 7.76
N GLY A 107 3.25 -22.58 8.84
CA GLY A 107 3.86 -21.69 9.83
C GLY A 107 4.99 -20.85 9.23
N LEU A 108 5.84 -21.46 8.40
CA LEU A 108 6.88 -20.73 7.68
C LEU A 108 6.28 -19.71 6.69
N LEU A 109 5.27 -20.11 5.94
CA LEU A 109 4.56 -19.20 5.03
C LEU A 109 3.86 -18.05 5.77
N PHE A 110 3.30 -18.32 6.95
CA PHE A 110 2.78 -17.26 7.83
C PHE A 110 3.86 -16.25 8.20
N LEU A 111 5.03 -16.72 8.63
CA LEU A 111 6.16 -15.85 8.98
C LEU A 111 6.64 -15.04 7.77
N ILE A 112 6.78 -15.68 6.61
CA ILE A 112 7.16 -15.02 5.36
C ILE A 112 6.13 -13.94 5.00
N THR A 113 4.84 -14.21 5.15
CA THR A 113 3.78 -13.24 4.88
C THR A 113 3.90 -12.01 5.79
N LEU A 114 4.20 -12.19 7.07
CA LEU A 114 4.44 -11.09 8.01
C LEU A 114 5.68 -10.26 7.64
N LEU A 115 6.77 -10.92 7.25
CA LEU A 115 8.00 -10.25 6.79
C LEU A 115 7.74 -9.47 5.50
N LEU A 116 7.04 -10.07 4.54
CA LEU A 116 6.66 -9.43 3.29
C LEU A 116 5.82 -8.17 3.53
N GLY A 117 4.86 -8.22 4.47
CA GLY A 117 4.06 -7.06 4.87
C GLY A 117 4.90 -5.92 5.44
N ARG A 118 5.95 -6.23 6.22
CA ARG A 118 6.90 -5.21 6.71
C ARG A 118 7.67 -4.58 5.56
N THR A 119 8.29 -5.40 4.71
CA THR A 119 9.06 -4.94 3.55
C THR A 119 8.21 -4.08 2.61
N TYR A 120 6.98 -4.51 2.33
CA TYR A 120 6.06 -3.77 1.48
C TYR A 120 5.67 -2.41 2.07
N ARG A 121 5.41 -2.35 3.37
CA ARG A 121 5.14 -1.09 4.08
C ARG A 121 6.32 -0.13 3.99
N ASP A 122 7.53 -0.62 4.21
CA ASP A 122 8.74 0.21 4.18
C ASP A 122 9.00 0.73 2.76
N ALA A 123 8.77 -0.10 1.73
CA ALA A 123 8.83 0.30 0.33
C ALA A 123 7.78 1.38 -0.01
N LEU A 124 6.55 1.24 0.48
CA LEU A 124 5.50 2.26 0.30
C LEU A 124 5.88 3.58 0.96
N ALA A 125 6.41 3.54 2.18
CA ALA A 125 6.85 4.75 2.90
C ALA A 125 7.95 5.48 2.12
N GLN A 126 8.94 4.73 1.61
CA GLN A 126 10.02 5.28 0.78
C GLN A 126 9.49 5.88 -0.53
N ALA A 127 8.56 5.20 -1.20
CA ALA A 127 7.95 5.68 -2.44
C ALA A 127 7.20 7.01 -2.24
N ILE A 128 6.47 7.15 -1.14
CA ILE A 128 5.77 8.40 -0.79
C ILE A 128 6.76 9.53 -0.55
N VAL A 129 7.82 9.29 0.24
CA VAL A 129 8.85 10.31 0.50
C VAL A 129 9.57 10.71 -0.78
N LEU A 130 9.92 9.74 -1.64
CA LEU A 130 10.57 10.02 -2.92
C LEU A 130 9.67 10.85 -3.84
N LYS A 131 8.39 10.51 -3.92
CA LYS A 131 7.40 11.28 -4.69
C LYS A 131 7.33 12.74 -4.21
N GLN A 132 7.22 12.98 -2.91
CA GLN A 132 7.17 14.33 -2.35
C GLN A 132 8.45 15.13 -2.66
N ARG A 133 9.62 14.49 -2.55
CA ARG A 133 10.91 15.13 -2.91
C ARG A 133 10.95 15.49 -4.40
N THR A 134 10.50 14.59 -5.26
CA THR A 134 10.48 14.84 -6.71
C THR A 134 9.55 15.99 -7.06
N GLU A 135 8.36 16.06 -6.45
CA GLU A 135 7.41 17.16 -6.65
C GLU A 135 8.00 18.49 -6.18
N HIS A 136 8.66 18.51 -5.02
CA HIS A 136 9.31 19.72 -4.51
C HIS A 136 10.47 20.19 -5.39
N LEU A 137 11.33 19.27 -5.84
CA LEU A 137 12.41 19.59 -6.78
C LEU A 137 11.89 20.13 -8.11
N ALA A 138 10.81 19.53 -8.64
CA ALA A 138 10.20 20.00 -9.87
C ALA A 138 9.64 21.42 -9.74
N GLU A 139 9.10 21.77 -8.57
CA GLU A 139 8.60 23.11 -8.29
C GLU A 139 9.74 24.13 -8.16
N GLN A 140 10.82 23.77 -7.46
CA GLN A 140 12.02 24.60 -7.38
C GLN A 140 12.61 24.86 -8.77
N LEU A 141 12.73 23.83 -9.60
CA LEU A 141 13.26 23.95 -10.96
C LEU A 141 12.40 24.88 -11.83
N LYS A 142 11.08 24.86 -11.66
CA LYS A 142 10.17 25.78 -12.35
C LYS A 142 10.41 27.24 -11.95
N LEU A 143 10.60 27.50 -10.64
CA LEU A 143 10.87 28.84 -10.13
C LEU A 143 12.23 29.35 -10.60
N GLU A 144 13.29 28.53 -10.53
CA GLU A 144 14.63 28.90 -11.01
C GLU A 144 14.62 29.16 -12.51
N LYS A 145 13.91 28.34 -13.30
CA LYS A 145 13.78 28.57 -14.73
C LYS A 145 13.05 29.86 -15.03
N ALA A 146 11.99 30.20 -14.31
CA ALA A 146 11.25 31.44 -14.50
C ALA A 146 12.15 32.65 -14.18
N ALA A 147 12.92 32.61 -13.08
CA ALA A 147 13.87 33.64 -12.72
C ALA A 147 15.01 33.80 -13.76
N ALA A 148 15.55 32.71 -14.26
CA ALA A 148 16.57 32.72 -15.29
C ALA A 148 16.04 33.32 -16.63
N ASP A 149 14.79 32.92 -17.02
CA ASP A 149 14.16 33.48 -18.22
C ASP A 149 13.89 35.00 -18.08
N GLU A 150 13.51 35.47 -16.89
CA GLU A 150 13.33 36.89 -16.62
C GLU A 150 14.67 37.65 -16.68
N ALA A 151 15.72 37.16 -16.04
CA ALA A 151 17.05 37.72 -16.09
C ALA A 151 17.60 37.79 -17.54
N ARG A 152 17.36 36.72 -18.32
CA ARG A 152 17.73 36.69 -19.73
C ARG A 152 17.01 37.78 -20.54
N ARG A 153 15.69 37.93 -20.35
CA ARG A 153 14.91 38.99 -21.03
C ARG A 153 15.40 40.38 -20.68
N ALA A 154 15.71 40.61 -19.41
CA ALA A 154 16.28 41.88 -18.94
C ALA A 154 17.65 42.19 -19.61
N ALA A 155 18.54 41.19 -19.66
CA ALA A 155 19.84 41.32 -20.30
C ALA A 155 19.71 41.56 -21.83
N GLU A 156 18.80 40.86 -22.51
CA GLU A 156 18.52 41.08 -23.95
C GLU A 156 17.97 42.49 -24.22
N ALA A 157 17.09 43.01 -23.35
CA ALA A 157 16.55 44.36 -23.44
C ALA A 157 17.63 45.41 -23.25
N ALA A 158 18.49 45.26 -22.24
CA ALA A 158 19.60 46.14 -21.99
C ALA A 158 20.61 46.14 -23.16
N ASN A 159 20.89 44.99 -23.73
CA ASN A 159 21.80 44.90 -24.88
C ASN A 159 21.24 45.57 -26.14
N ARG A 160 19.92 45.43 -26.40
CA ARG A 160 19.25 46.16 -27.49
C ARG A 160 19.31 47.65 -27.30
N ALA A 161 18.99 48.17 -26.08
CA ALA A 161 19.05 49.59 -25.79
C ALA A 161 20.47 50.15 -25.97
N LYS A 162 21.50 49.37 -25.59
CA LYS A 162 22.91 49.74 -25.82
C LYS A 162 23.25 49.81 -27.32
N SER A 163 22.78 48.84 -28.10
CA SER A 163 23.02 48.81 -29.55
C SER A 163 22.35 49.96 -30.27
N ASP A 164 21.11 50.30 -29.91
CA ASP A 164 20.34 51.40 -30.45
C ASP A 164 21.02 52.77 -30.11
N PHE A 165 21.51 52.89 -28.87
CA PHE A 165 22.28 54.09 -28.46
C PHE A 165 23.55 54.25 -29.27
N LEU A 166 24.33 53.18 -29.47
CA LEU A 166 25.56 53.23 -30.26
C LEU A 166 25.29 53.53 -31.78
N ALA A 167 24.20 52.99 -32.32
CA ALA A 167 23.78 53.27 -33.68
C ALA A 167 23.40 54.73 -33.89
N ASN A 168 22.65 55.32 -32.96
CA ASN A 168 22.26 56.74 -33.02
C ASN A 168 23.46 57.67 -32.86
N MET A 169 24.40 57.33 -31.97
CA MET A 169 25.64 58.14 -31.83
C MET A 169 26.53 58.10 -33.10
N SER A 170 26.57 56.98 -33.80
CA SER A 170 27.36 56.87 -35.06
C SER A 170 26.70 57.58 -36.25
N HIS A 171 25.43 57.95 -36.14
CA HIS A 171 24.72 58.69 -37.18
C HIS A 171 24.81 60.21 -37.03
N GLU A 172 25.18 60.71 -35.84
CA GLU A 172 25.33 62.14 -35.53
C GLU A 172 26.75 62.65 -35.76
N ILE A 173 27.72 61.80 -36.13
CA ILE A 173 29.08 62.14 -36.51
C ILE A 173 29.23 62.01 -38.03
#